data_52830316661724c46bf6c3e03c54f10a
#
_entry.id   52830316661724c46bf6c3e03c54f10a
#
_cell.length_a   1.000
_cell.length_b   1.000
_cell.length_c   1.000
_cell.angle_alpha   90.00
_cell.angle_beta   90.00
_cell.angle_gamma   90.00
#
_symmetry.space_group_name_H-M   'P 1'
#
loop_
_entity.id
_entity.type
_entity.pdbx_description
1 polymer ?
#
loop_
_entity_poly.entity_id
_entity_poly.type
_entity_poly.pdbx_seq_one_letter_code
_entity_poly.pdbx_strand_id
1 'polypeptide(L)'
;MSNYTCGYYIDSSKEIFINYKYLNEGELKDVLQTILHEMHHAFVHYTVENIDYESDLVQDNYYYKQAREWKDNVENYISSNSNYDEYRDQPIEADARAYAEERVQYYLKYIDENSSKN
;
A
#
# COMPACT_ATOMS: atom_id res chain seq x y z
N MET A 1 11.88 -14.66 1.92
CA MET A 1 11.19 -13.66 2.74
C MET A 1 11.72 -13.75 4.17
N SER A 2 12.07 -12.62 4.76
CA SER A 2 12.56 -12.61 6.14
C SER A 2 11.41 -12.93 7.11
N ASN A 3 11.75 -13.45 8.30
CA ASN A 3 10.74 -13.74 9.34
C ASN A 3 9.99 -12.48 9.80
N TYR A 4 10.55 -11.30 9.56
CA TYR A 4 9.96 -10.03 9.97
C TYR A 4 9.13 -9.38 8.88
N THR A 5 9.15 -9.92 7.66
CA THR A 5 8.39 -9.38 6.54
C THR A 5 7.01 -10.01 6.52
N CYS A 6 5.98 -9.21 6.74
CA CYS A 6 4.59 -9.69 6.73
C CYS A 6 4.06 -9.87 5.30
N GLY A 7 4.51 -9.01 4.38
CA GLY A 7 4.10 -9.09 2.99
C GLY A 7 4.86 -8.10 2.13
N TYR A 8 4.71 -8.21 0.81
CA TYR A 8 5.31 -7.26 -0.14
C TYR A 8 4.59 -7.30 -1.48
N TYR A 9 4.80 -6.26 -2.26
CA TYR A 9 4.26 -6.11 -3.61
C TYR A 9 5.40 -6.08 -4.62
N ILE A 10 5.24 -6.82 -5.72
CA ILE A 10 6.20 -6.82 -6.84
C ILE A 10 5.51 -6.20 -8.05
N ASP A 11 5.94 -4.99 -8.45
CA ASP A 11 5.31 -4.28 -9.54
C ASP A 11 5.54 -4.95 -10.90
N SER A 12 6.71 -5.51 -11.13
CA SER A 12 7.00 -6.15 -12.41
C SER A 12 6.07 -7.30 -12.75
N SER A 13 5.58 -8.04 -11.74
CA SER A 13 4.64 -9.13 -11.92
C SER A 13 3.21 -8.79 -11.51
N LYS A 14 3.00 -7.61 -10.90
CA LYS A 14 1.69 -7.17 -10.38
C LYS A 14 1.13 -8.15 -9.33
N GLU A 15 2.00 -8.64 -8.46
CA GLU A 15 1.64 -9.65 -7.48
C GLU A 15 1.87 -9.16 -6.05
N ILE A 16 0.97 -9.55 -5.16
CA ILE A 16 1.08 -9.31 -3.72
C ILE A 16 1.38 -10.64 -3.06
N PHE A 17 2.38 -10.66 -2.19
CA PHE A 17 2.76 -11.85 -1.44
C PHE A 17 2.56 -11.59 0.05
N ILE A 18 1.95 -12.55 0.74
CA ILE A 18 1.76 -12.49 2.19
C ILE A 18 2.53 -13.66 2.80
N ASN A 19 3.27 -13.38 3.87
CA ASN A 19 4.04 -14.40 4.57
C ASN A 19 3.08 -15.47 5.11
N TYR A 20 3.30 -16.72 4.73
CA TYR A 20 2.44 -17.84 5.07
C TYR A 20 2.29 -18.01 6.59
N LYS A 21 3.37 -17.92 7.33
CA LYS A 21 3.35 -18.03 8.79
C LYS A 21 2.53 -16.89 9.41
N TYR A 22 2.73 -15.69 8.93
CA TYR A 22 1.99 -14.52 9.38
C TYR A 22 0.50 -14.67 9.07
N LEU A 23 0.17 -15.15 7.88
CA LEU A 23 -1.22 -15.38 7.47
C LEU A 23 -1.94 -16.35 8.41
N ASN A 24 -1.27 -17.41 8.85
CA ASN A 24 -1.86 -18.44 9.72
C ASN A 24 -1.86 -18.08 11.20
N GLU A 25 -0.84 -17.36 11.68
CA GLU A 25 -0.62 -17.08 13.10
C GLU A 25 -0.92 -15.65 13.50
N GLY A 26 -0.99 -14.73 12.53
CA GLY A 26 -1.26 -13.32 12.79
C GLY A 26 -2.71 -13.07 13.14
N GLU A 27 -2.96 -11.98 13.84
CA GLU A 27 -4.30 -11.52 14.11
C GLU A 27 -4.96 -11.00 12.84
N LEU A 28 -6.27 -11.20 12.71
CA LEU A 28 -7.05 -10.81 11.55
C LEU A 28 -6.82 -9.34 11.17
N LYS A 29 -6.85 -8.45 12.16
CA LYS A 29 -6.62 -7.02 11.93
C LYS A 29 -5.27 -6.76 11.27
N ASP A 30 -4.21 -7.38 11.79
CA ASP A 30 -2.86 -7.17 11.29
C ASP A 30 -2.68 -7.72 9.88
N VAL A 31 -3.24 -8.89 9.61
CA VAL A 31 -3.19 -9.50 8.29
C VAL A 31 -3.93 -8.64 7.27
N LEU A 32 -5.14 -8.19 7.60
CA LEU A 32 -5.92 -7.31 6.73
C LEU A 32 -5.20 -5.98 6.48
N GLN A 33 -4.60 -5.41 7.50
CA GLN A 33 -3.87 -4.16 7.38
C GLN A 33 -2.67 -4.32 6.44
N THR A 34 -1.96 -5.44 6.53
CA THR A 34 -0.85 -5.74 5.62
C THR A 34 -1.34 -5.88 4.17
N ILE A 35 -2.44 -6.59 3.96
CA ILE A 35 -3.01 -6.74 2.61
C ILE A 35 -3.40 -5.38 2.03
N LEU A 36 -4.06 -4.53 2.82
CA LEU A 36 -4.46 -3.20 2.38
C LEU A 36 -3.27 -2.31 2.07
N HIS A 37 -2.20 -2.41 2.87
CA HIS A 37 -0.96 -1.69 2.64
C HIS A 37 -0.37 -2.06 1.26
N GLU A 38 -0.28 -3.35 0.97
CA GLU A 38 0.27 -3.82 -0.30
C GLU A 38 -0.65 -3.50 -1.49
N MET A 39 -1.96 -3.54 -1.28
CA MET A 39 -2.93 -3.11 -2.30
C MET A 39 -2.74 -1.64 -2.65
N HIS A 40 -2.43 -0.80 -1.66
CA HIS A 40 -2.16 0.62 -1.92
C HIS A 40 -0.91 0.80 -2.79
N HIS A 41 0.12 -0.01 -2.58
CA HIS A 41 1.30 0.02 -3.46
C HIS A 41 0.92 -0.30 -4.90
N ALA A 42 0.07 -1.31 -5.12
CA ALA A 42 -0.41 -1.66 -6.45
C ALA A 42 -1.18 -0.49 -7.08
N PHE A 43 -2.02 0.17 -6.30
CA PHE A 43 -2.78 1.35 -6.76
C PHE A 43 -1.86 2.51 -7.13
N VAL A 44 -0.83 2.77 -6.33
CA VAL A 44 0.14 3.83 -6.59
C VAL A 44 0.85 3.59 -7.93
N HIS A 45 1.37 2.38 -8.13
CA HIS A 45 2.06 2.05 -9.37
C HIS A 45 1.13 2.13 -10.58
N TYR A 46 -0.09 1.66 -10.45
CA TYR A 46 -1.09 1.77 -11.52
C TYR A 46 -1.35 3.24 -11.86
N THR A 47 -1.54 4.09 -10.86
CA THR A 47 -1.80 5.51 -11.06
C THR A 47 -0.62 6.20 -11.75
N VAL A 48 0.60 5.94 -11.26
CA VAL A 48 1.82 6.54 -11.82
C VAL A 48 2.00 6.15 -13.28
N GLU A 49 1.69 4.90 -13.63
CA GLU A 49 1.86 4.39 -15.00
C GLU A 49 0.80 4.88 -15.97
N ASN A 50 -0.41 5.22 -15.48
CA ASN A 50 -1.55 5.47 -16.35
C ASN A 50 -2.03 6.92 -16.39
N ILE A 51 -1.52 7.81 -15.55
CA ILE A 51 -1.93 9.21 -15.56
C ILE A 51 -1.24 9.95 -16.71
N ASP A 52 -1.98 10.85 -17.36
CA ASP A 52 -1.45 11.69 -18.43
C ASP A 52 -0.88 12.98 -17.82
N TYR A 53 0.44 12.99 -17.62
CA TYR A 53 1.14 14.12 -17.01
C TYR A 53 1.24 15.34 -17.92
N GLU A 54 0.91 15.19 -19.21
CA GLU A 54 1.00 16.28 -20.19
C GLU A 54 -0.32 17.03 -20.35
N SER A 55 -1.42 16.49 -19.80
CA SER A 55 -2.73 17.11 -19.90
C SER A 55 -2.84 18.35 -19.00
N ASP A 56 -3.14 19.51 -19.58
CA ASP A 56 -3.34 20.76 -18.84
C ASP A 56 -4.52 20.65 -17.85
N LEU A 57 -5.53 19.83 -18.18
CA LEU A 57 -6.69 19.63 -17.32
C LEU A 57 -6.33 18.88 -16.04
N VAL A 58 -5.26 18.10 -16.07
CA VAL A 58 -4.83 17.27 -14.94
C VAL A 58 -3.83 18.00 -14.05
N GLN A 59 -3.03 18.93 -14.64
CA GLN A 59 -1.91 19.58 -13.96
C GLN A 59 -2.27 20.31 -12.67
N ASP A 60 -3.45 20.92 -12.60
CA ASP A 60 -3.92 21.64 -11.42
C ASP A 60 -4.80 20.78 -10.51
N ASN A 61 -5.03 19.52 -10.86
CA ASN A 61 -5.86 18.60 -10.11
C ASN A 61 -5.09 18.03 -8.92
N TYR A 62 -5.80 17.84 -7.80
CA TYR A 62 -5.21 17.22 -6.61
C TYR A 62 -4.59 15.86 -6.93
N TYR A 63 -5.27 15.03 -7.72
CA TYR A 63 -4.77 13.70 -8.08
C TYR A 63 -3.50 13.76 -8.92
N TYR A 64 -3.36 14.77 -9.76
CA TYR A 64 -2.13 14.96 -10.54
C TYR A 64 -0.94 15.28 -9.61
N LYS A 65 -1.15 16.16 -8.66
CA LYS A 65 -0.10 16.52 -7.69
C LYS A 65 0.31 15.29 -6.86
N GLN A 66 -0.67 14.51 -6.42
CA GLN A 66 -0.44 13.28 -5.69
C GLN A 66 0.32 12.26 -6.55
N ALA A 67 -0.10 12.07 -7.79
CA ALA A 67 0.54 11.14 -8.72
C ALA A 67 1.98 11.55 -9.03
N ARG A 68 2.25 12.84 -9.14
CA ARG A 68 3.60 13.36 -9.37
C ARG A 68 4.51 13.08 -8.18
N GLU A 69 4.00 13.28 -6.97
CA GLU A 69 4.74 12.97 -5.75
C GLU A 69 5.08 11.48 -5.69
N TRP A 70 4.12 10.63 -5.99
CA TRP A 70 4.35 9.19 -6.04
C TRP A 70 5.35 8.81 -7.13
N LYS A 71 5.25 9.44 -8.31
CA LYS A 71 6.20 9.19 -9.41
C LYS A 71 7.62 9.51 -9.00
N ASP A 72 7.82 10.68 -8.39
CA ASP A 72 9.13 11.09 -7.90
C ASP A 72 9.66 10.10 -6.87
N ASN A 73 8.79 9.62 -5.98
CA ASN A 73 9.18 8.65 -4.97
C ASN A 73 9.50 7.27 -5.57
N VAL A 74 8.75 6.82 -6.58
CA VAL A 74 9.07 5.57 -7.28
C VAL A 74 10.46 5.62 -7.89
N GLU A 75 10.79 6.74 -8.53
CA GLU A 75 12.10 6.93 -9.17
C GLU A 75 13.24 7.04 -8.17
N ASN A 76 12.95 7.48 -6.95
CA ASN A 76 13.95 7.68 -5.89
C ASN A 76 13.62 6.86 -4.65
N TYR A 77 13.05 5.69 -4.83
CA TYR A 77 12.58 4.86 -3.74
C TYR A 77 13.73 4.43 -2.83
N ILE A 78 13.50 4.57 -1.52
CA ILE A 78 14.47 4.24 -0.48
C ILE A 78 14.12 2.86 0.08
N SER A 79 15.06 1.92 -0.02
CA SER A 79 14.83 0.57 0.50
C SER A 79 15.01 0.51 2.01
N SER A 80 14.33 -0.45 2.64
CA SER A 80 14.45 -0.68 4.09
C SER A 80 15.87 -1.06 4.51
N ASN A 81 16.67 -1.59 3.58
CA ASN A 81 18.05 -1.97 3.83
C ASN A 81 19.02 -0.78 3.84
N SER A 82 18.66 0.33 3.18
CA SER A 82 19.50 1.52 3.09
C SER A 82 19.36 2.38 4.34
N ASN A 83 18.11 2.71 4.72
CA ASN A 83 17.79 3.51 5.89
C ASN A 83 16.34 3.24 6.25
N TYR A 84 16.12 2.54 7.36
CA TYR A 84 14.78 2.10 7.73
C TYR A 84 13.83 3.27 8.02
N ASP A 85 14.29 4.29 8.73
CA ASP A 85 13.44 5.43 9.07
C ASP A 85 13.04 6.24 7.83
N GLU A 86 13.98 6.46 6.91
CA GLU A 86 13.69 7.15 5.66
C GLU A 86 12.76 6.31 4.77
N TYR A 87 12.97 4.99 4.73
CA TYR A 87 12.08 4.06 4.03
C TYR A 87 10.65 4.20 4.56
N ARG A 88 10.49 4.13 5.87
CA ARG A 88 9.19 4.17 6.52
C ARG A 88 8.46 5.49 6.27
N ASP A 89 9.18 6.59 6.28
CA ASP A 89 8.60 7.93 6.23
C ASP A 89 8.45 8.50 4.82
N GLN A 90 8.96 7.82 3.79
CA GLN A 90 8.78 8.29 2.41
C GLN A 90 7.30 8.24 2.00
N PRO A 91 6.87 9.13 1.07
CA PRO A 91 5.44 9.30 0.76
C PRO A 91 4.67 8.03 0.44
N ILE A 92 5.22 7.15 -0.39
CA ILE A 92 4.53 5.92 -0.80
C ILE A 92 4.27 5.02 0.41
N GLU A 93 5.25 4.87 1.32
CA GLU A 93 5.09 4.02 2.50
C GLU A 93 4.17 4.67 3.54
N ALA A 94 4.32 5.96 3.77
CA ALA A 94 3.47 6.69 4.70
C ALA A 94 2.00 6.69 4.26
N ASP A 95 1.75 6.91 2.98
CA ASP A 95 0.39 6.90 2.42
C ASP A 95 -0.23 5.51 2.48
N ALA A 96 0.55 4.46 2.22
CA ALA A 96 0.08 3.08 2.30
C ALA A 96 -0.32 2.71 3.74
N ARG A 97 0.48 3.13 4.73
CA ARG A 97 0.13 2.90 6.14
C ARG A 97 -1.15 3.63 6.54
N ALA A 98 -1.25 4.90 6.17
CA ALA A 98 -2.43 5.71 6.50
C ALA A 98 -3.71 5.10 5.89
N TYR A 99 -3.62 4.69 4.63
CA TYR A 99 -4.73 4.04 3.94
C TYR A 99 -5.13 2.75 4.65
N ALA A 100 -4.16 1.90 4.98
CA ALA A 100 -4.43 0.61 5.62
C ALA A 100 -5.03 0.79 7.02
N GLU A 101 -4.52 1.73 7.81
CA GLU A 101 -5.04 2.02 9.16
C GLU A 101 -6.48 2.51 9.12
N GLU A 102 -6.81 3.35 8.14
CA GLU A 102 -8.17 3.85 7.98
C GLU A 102 -9.12 2.75 7.50
N ARG A 103 -8.72 2.01 6.47
CA ARG A 103 -9.60 1.04 5.81
C ARG A 103 -9.79 -0.26 6.59
N VAL A 104 -8.82 -0.67 7.40
CA VAL A 104 -8.94 -1.91 8.16
C VAL A 104 -10.14 -1.87 9.12
N GLN A 105 -10.43 -0.73 9.71
CA GLN A 105 -11.58 -0.59 10.63
C GLN A 105 -12.90 -0.87 9.90
N TYR A 106 -13.02 -0.37 8.67
CA TYR A 106 -14.20 -0.60 7.84
C TYR A 106 -14.40 -2.09 7.56
N TYR A 107 -13.34 -2.78 7.15
CA TYR A 107 -13.42 -4.20 6.82
C TYR A 107 -13.67 -5.08 8.03
N LEU A 108 -13.09 -4.75 9.18
CA LEU A 108 -13.33 -5.49 10.42
C LEU A 108 -14.80 -5.38 10.83
N LYS A 109 -15.37 -4.19 10.72
CA LYS A 109 -16.77 -3.97 11.02
C LYS A 109 -17.67 -4.78 10.07
N TYR A 110 -17.35 -4.76 8.79
CA TYR A 110 -18.09 -5.52 7.78
C TYR A 110 -18.07 -7.03 8.07
N ILE A 111 -16.89 -7.57 8.39
CA ILE A 111 -16.71 -8.98 8.70
C ILE A 111 -17.53 -9.35 9.95
N ASP A 112 -17.46 -8.54 11.00
CA ASP A 112 -18.20 -8.78 12.25
C ASP A 112 -19.70 -8.79 12.00
N GLU A 113 -20.23 -7.81 11.28
CA GLU A 113 -21.66 -7.71 10.96
C GLU A 113 -22.15 -8.89 10.12
N ASN A 114 -21.32 -9.42 9.24
CA ASN A 114 -21.71 -10.52 8.36
C ASN A 114 -21.47 -11.89 9.00
N SER A 115 -20.53 -12.02 9.91
CA SER A 115 -20.28 -13.27 10.63
C SER A 115 -21.43 -13.59 11.59
N SER A 116 -22.04 -12.59 12.22
CA SER A 116 -23.13 -12.78 13.16
C SER A 116 -24.44 -13.20 12.51
N LYS A 117 -24.52 -13.23 11.17
CA LYS A 117 -25.71 -13.63 10.42
C LYS A 117 -25.73 -15.12 10.08
N ASN A 118 -24.69 -15.84 10.43
CA ASN A 118 -24.58 -17.28 10.12
C ASN A 118 -24.99 -18.14 11.29
#